data_47b7bcd72f9cdbf62f38ed8ad7b405b5
#
_entry.id   47b7bcd72f9cdbf62f38ed8ad7b405b5
#
_cell.length_a   1.000
_cell.length_b   1.000
_cell.length_c   1.000
_cell.angle_alpha   90.00
_cell.angle_beta   90.00
_cell.angle_gamma   90.00
#
_symmetry.space_group_name_H-M   'P 1'
#
loop_
_entity.id
_entity.type
_entity.pdbx_description
1 polymer ?
#
loop_
_entity_poly.entity_id
_entity_poly.type
_entity_poly.pdbx_seq_one_letter_code
_entity_poly.pdbx_strand_id
1 'polypeptide(L)'
;MLLSQLAKVTEHTLVGEDREIANIEYDSRKVHEGDLFCCVTGTFSDGHEYAPMAKELGAAALVVEHKLDIDLPQLIVPNTRIAMAEMAAAYYGYPSREMKMIGVTGTNGKTSTTYMIKSIAEEAGLKVGLIGTIHNLIGDRILETERTTPASVDLQKILRDMKNAGVELVVMEVSSHALDQARVHGVEFDIGIFTNLTQDHLDYHKTFDNYLAAKKKLFFQSKRAVVNADDPHFASITEGLDIPLTTFGIREKADFFANDIEITTAGAQFAMRTPEGSMNIKISIPGLFSVFNALGAAAACMLLGFDADHIREGLAKLKSVSGRLEPLPTDGDYSVLLDYAHTPDALENVLRTVRGFARGRVVTLFGCGGNRDKAKRPIMGEIAGRYSDFLIVTSDNPRDEEPMSIIASVLEGVNKSGCPHVVIEDRRAAIKYALENAKEKDVIVLAGKGHENYQEIGGGKRHFDEKEIVAELLEELDRR
;
A
#
# COMPACT_ATOMS: atom_id res chain seq x y z
N MET A 1 -25.07 -18.24 -13.11
CA MET A 1 -24.91 -17.63 -14.46
C MET A 1 -24.33 -18.68 -15.39
N LEU A 2 -24.79 -18.71 -16.69
CA LEU A 2 -24.25 -19.71 -17.63
C LEU A 2 -22.78 -19.36 -18.02
N LEU A 3 -21.96 -20.41 -18.22
CA LEU A 3 -20.57 -20.27 -18.66
C LEU A 3 -20.46 -19.49 -19.98
N SER A 4 -21.36 -19.79 -20.93
CA SER A 4 -21.45 -19.09 -22.22
C SER A 4 -21.78 -17.59 -22.09
N GLN A 5 -22.45 -17.18 -21.00
CA GLN A 5 -22.72 -15.77 -20.72
C GLN A 5 -21.47 -15.08 -20.18
N LEU A 6 -20.74 -15.72 -19.27
CA LEU A 6 -19.45 -15.23 -18.75
C LEU A 6 -18.39 -15.15 -19.85
N ALA A 7 -18.37 -16.15 -20.73
CA ALA A 7 -17.41 -16.21 -21.83
C ALA A 7 -17.50 -15.01 -22.79
N LYS A 8 -18.66 -14.36 -22.94
CA LYS A 8 -18.85 -13.25 -23.89
C LYS A 8 -17.97 -12.03 -23.63
N VAL A 9 -17.43 -11.88 -22.43
CA VAL A 9 -16.64 -10.69 -22.05
C VAL A 9 -15.16 -10.84 -22.32
N THR A 10 -14.71 -12.01 -22.77
CA THR A 10 -13.31 -12.29 -23.07
C THR A 10 -13.14 -13.04 -24.39
N GLU A 11 -11.97 -12.96 -25.00
CA GLU A 11 -11.62 -13.78 -26.16
C GLU A 11 -11.48 -15.24 -25.72
N HIS A 12 -12.22 -16.16 -26.36
CA HIS A 12 -12.26 -17.55 -25.94
C HIS A 12 -12.59 -18.56 -27.02
N THR A 13 -12.32 -19.82 -26.70
CA THR A 13 -12.88 -20.99 -27.36
C THR A 13 -13.50 -21.88 -26.30
N LEU A 14 -14.81 -22.13 -26.37
CA LEU A 14 -15.52 -23.05 -25.47
C LEU A 14 -15.44 -24.48 -26.00
N VAL A 15 -14.99 -25.40 -25.16
CA VAL A 15 -14.95 -26.85 -25.43
C VAL A 15 -15.78 -27.56 -24.37
N GLY A 16 -16.78 -28.32 -24.79
CA GLY A 16 -17.71 -29.01 -23.91
C GLY A 16 -19.07 -28.34 -23.79
N GLU A 17 -19.88 -28.81 -22.86
CA GLU A 17 -21.25 -28.35 -22.66
C GLU A 17 -21.31 -27.03 -21.87
N ASP A 18 -22.33 -26.24 -22.12
CA ASP A 18 -22.61 -25.05 -21.32
C ASP A 18 -23.14 -25.46 -19.95
N ARG A 19 -22.61 -24.84 -18.89
CA ARG A 19 -23.00 -25.15 -17.50
C ARG A 19 -23.32 -23.91 -16.71
N GLU A 20 -24.15 -24.06 -15.70
CA GLU A 20 -24.38 -23.00 -14.72
C GLU A 20 -23.19 -22.90 -13.76
N ILE A 21 -22.70 -21.66 -13.56
CA ILE A 21 -21.57 -21.32 -12.71
C ILE A 21 -22.11 -20.69 -11.43
N ALA A 22 -21.75 -21.29 -10.30
CA ALA A 22 -22.15 -20.84 -8.97
C ALA A 22 -21.23 -19.73 -8.45
N ASN A 23 -19.92 -19.81 -8.72
CA ASN A 23 -18.92 -18.83 -8.30
C ASN A 23 -17.68 -18.94 -9.22
N ILE A 24 -16.74 -17.99 -9.09
CA ILE A 24 -15.44 -18.01 -9.77
C ILE A 24 -14.37 -18.21 -8.70
N GLU A 25 -13.47 -19.20 -8.90
CA GLU A 25 -12.42 -19.50 -7.94
C GLU A 25 -11.07 -19.69 -8.67
N TYR A 26 -9.98 -19.31 -8.02
CA TYR A 26 -8.62 -19.44 -8.53
C TYR A 26 -7.66 -20.16 -7.54
N ASP A 27 -8.12 -20.42 -6.31
CA ASP A 27 -7.41 -21.25 -5.33
C ASP A 27 -8.04 -22.65 -5.31
N SER A 28 -7.33 -23.64 -5.83
CA SER A 28 -7.85 -25.01 -5.93
C SER A 28 -8.32 -25.60 -4.60
N ARG A 29 -7.81 -25.12 -3.47
CA ARG A 29 -8.19 -25.55 -2.11
C ARG A 29 -9.55 -25.00 -1.65
N LYS A 30 -10.05 -23.96 -2.33
CA LYS A 30 -11.31 -23.26 -2.02
C LYS A 30 -12.43 -23.56 -3.02
N VAL A 31 -12.18 -24.45 -3.97
CA VAL A 31 -13.18 -24.86 -4.98
C VAL A 31 -14.32 -25.60 -4.30
N HIS A 32 -15.55 -25.25 -4.69
CA HIS A 32 -16.78 -25.92 -4.29
C HIS A 32 -17.56 -26.38 -5.50
N GLU A 33 -18.63 -27.18 -5.27
CA GLU A 33 -19.49 -27.70 -6.34
C GLU A 33 -20.12 -26.54 -7.13
N GLY A 34 -20.00 -26.60 -8.44
CA GLY A 34 -20.54 -25.61 -9.37
C GLY A 34 -19.60 -24.43 -9.68
N ASP A 35 -18.40 -24.35 -9.09
CA ASP A 35 -17.44 -23.27 -9.33
C ASP A 35 -16.81 -23.35 -10.73
N LEU A 36 -16.50 -22.18 -11.29
CA LEU A 36 -15.60 -22.01 -12.43
C LEU A 36 -14.16 -21.85 -11.88
N PHE A 37 -13.32 -22.85 -12.10
CA PHE A 37 -11.93 -22.76 -11.66
C PHE A 37 -11.03 -22.14 -12.73
N CYS A 38 -10.34 -21.04 -12.39
CA CYS A 38 -9.41 -20.33 -13.25
C CYS A 38 -7.97 -20.88 -13.02
N CYS A 39 -7.42 -21.55 -14.00
CA CYS A 39 -6.06 -22.09 -13.97
C CYS A 39 -5.02 -21.00 -14.23
N VAL A 40 -4.71 -20.20 -13.20
CA VAL A 40 -3.81 -19.05 -13.32
C VAL A 40 -2.36 -19.49 -13.17
N THR A 41 -1.52 -19.18 -14.15
CA THR A 41 -0.07 -19.38 -14.07
C THR A 41 0.54 -18.39 -13.08
N GLY A 42 1.07 -18.92 -11.97
CA GLY A 42 1.73 -18.16 -10.90
C GLY A 42 3.23 -18.01 -11.12
N THR A 43 3.90 -17.31 -10.19
CA THR A 43 5.37 -17.15 -10.23
C THR A 43 6.11 -18.45 -9.87
N PHE A 44 5.51 -19.30 -9.02
CA PHE A 44 6.14 -20.51 -8.48
C PHE A 44 5.37 -21.79 -8.80
N SER A 45 4.15 -21.70 -9.31
CA SER A 45 3.30 -22.86 -9.64
C SER A 45 2.39 -22.52 -10.82
N ASP A 46 2.05 -23.52 -11.60
CA ASP A 46 1.07 -23.38 -12.67
C ASP A 46 -0.29 -23.88 -12.20
N GLY A 47 -1.30 -23.03 -12.26
CA GLY A 47 -2.67 -23.35 -11.88
C GLY A 47 -3.29 -24.49 -12.69
N HIS A 48 -2.79 -24.76 -13.90
CA HIS A 48 -3.24 -25.87 -14.74
C HIS A 48 -2.95 -27.23 -14.11
N GLU A 49 -1.88 -27.37 -13.32
CA GLU A 49 -1.53 -28.59 -12.60
C GLU A 49 -2.57 -28.96 -11.52
N TYR A 50 -3.33 -27.99 -11.04
CA TYR A 50 -4.37 -28.18 -10.01
C TYR A 50 -5.76 -28.42 -10.57
N ALA A 51 -5.93 -28.42 -11.89
CA ALA A 51 -7.22 -28.67 -12.53
C ALA A 51 -7.83 -30.05 -12.18
N PRO A 52 -7.06 -31.17 -12.06
CA PRO A 52 -7.61 -32.44 -11.57
C PRO A 52 -8.21 -32.33 -10.17
N MET A 53 -7.53 -31.64 -9.25
CA MET A 53 -8.02 -31.42 -7.89
C MET A 53 -9.30 -30.58 -7.89
N ALA A 54 -9.36 -29.52 -8.70
CA ALA A 54 -10.55 -28.68 -8.83
C ALA A 54 -11.76 -29.52 -9.33
N LYS A 55 -11.54 -30.45 -10.29
CA LYS A 55 -12.57 -31.39 -10.74
C LYS A 55 -13.07 -32.27 -9.61
N GLU A 56 -12.16 -32.86 -8.81
CA GLU A 56 -12.50 -33.72 -7.68
C GLU A 56 -13.33 -32.98 -6.61
N LEU A 57 -13.09 -31.67 -6.43
CA LEU A 57 -13.83 -30.80 -5.51
C LEU A 57 -15.16 -30.28 -6.09
N GLY A 58 -15.49 -30.62 -7.34
CA GLY A 58 -16.79 -30.32 -7.94
C GLY A 58 -16.82 -29.08 -8.83
N ALA A 59 -15.69 -28.61 -9.35
CA ALA A 59 -15.69 -27.56 -10.36
C ALA A 59 -16.60 -27.90 -11.53
N ALA A 60 -17.44 -26.97 -11.95
CA ALA A 60 -18.36 -27.14 -13.09
C ALA A 60 -17.65 -26.96 -14.44
N ALA A 61 -16.62 -26.13 -14.49
CA ALA A 61 -15.86 -25.81 -15.69
C ALA A 61 -14.47 -25.25 -15.32
N LEU A 62 -13.57 -25.18 -16.31
CA LEU A 62 -12.22 -24.65 -16.19
C LEU A 62 -12.01 -23.47 -17.13
N VAL A 63 -11.19 -22.49 -16.71
CA VAL A 63 -10.59 -21.47 -17.58
C VAL A 63 -9.10 -21.81 -17.71
N VAL A 64 -8.66 -22.01 -18.94
CA VAL A 64 -7.31 -22.53 -19.24
C VAL A 64 -6.65 -21.78 -20.41
N GLU A 65 -5.32 -21.77 -20.50
CA GLU A 65 -4.60 -21.17 -21.64
C GLU A 65 -4.36 -22.20 -22.77
N HIS A 66 -4.53 -23.49 -22.48
CA HIS A 66 -4.48 -24.58 -23.45
C HIS A 66 -5.40 -25.72 -23.02
N LYS A 67 -5.87 -26.51 -23.99
CA LYS A 67 -6.75 -27.64 -23.71
C LYS A 67 -6.06 -28.68 -22.81
N LEU A 68 -6.73 -29.06 -21.73
CA LEU A 68 -6.33 -30.12 -20.81
C LEU A 68 -7.08 -31.42 -21.13
N ASP A 69 -6.44 -32.58 -20.84
CA ASP A 69 -7.10 -33.87 -20.91
C ASP A 69 -7.90 -34.16 -19.63
N ILE A 70 -8.92 -33.35 -19.44
CA ILE A 70 -9.83 -33.40 -18.28
C ILE A 70 -11.27 -33.33 -18.79
N ASP A 71 -12.08 -34.28 -18.32
CA ASP A 71 -13.52 -34.36 -18.65
C ASP A 71 -14.31 -33.29 -17.85
N LEU A 72 -14.18 -32.05 -18.23
CA LEU A 72 -14.93 -30.88 -17.83
C LEU A 72 -15.05 -29.90 -19.00
N PRO A 73 -16.08 -29.08 -19.08
CA PRO A 73 -16.11 -27.93 -19.98
C PRO A 73 -14.90 -27.02 -19.74
N GLN A 74 -14.28 -26.58 -20.81
CA GLN A 74 -13.09 -25.74 -20.77
C GLN A 74 -13.29 -24.47 -21.60
N LEU A 75 -13.00 -23.34 -20.99
CA LEU A 75 -12.92 -22.06 -21.66
C LEU A 75 -11.43 -21.77 -21.93
N ILE A 76 -11.01 -21.99 -23.18
CA ILE A 76 -9.62 -21.75 -23.60
C ILE A 76 -9.48 -20.27 -23.95
N VAL A 77 -8.56 -19.58 -23.28
CA VAL A 77 -8.35 -18.13 -23.37
C VAL A 77 -6.87 -17.80 -23.63
N PRO A 78 -6.53 -16.67 -24.27
CA PRO A 78 -5.14 -16.27 -24.47
C PRO A 78 -4.37 -15.96 -23.16
N ASN A 79 -5.08 -15.50 -22.13
CA ASN A 79 -4.50 -15.16 -20.82
C ASN A 79 -5.55 -15.33 -19.72
N THR A 80 -5.31 -16.31 -18.83
CA THR A 80 -6.25 -16.65 -17.75
C THR A 80 -6.43 -15.54 -16.72
N ARG A 81 -5.40 -14.70 -16.46
CA ARG A 81 -5.51 -13.58 -15.51
C ARG A 81 -6.44 -12.47 -16.03
N ILE A 82 -6.33 -12.13 -17.31
CA ILE A 82 -7.18 -11.13 -17.95
C ILE A 82 -8.61 -11.66 -18.02
N ALA A 83 -8.80 -12.87 -18.54
CA ALA A 83 -10.11 -13.49 -18.65
C ALA A 83 -10.81 -13.62 -17.30
N MET A 84 -10.09 -14.05 -16.25
CA MET A 84 -10.60 -14.12 -14.88
C MET A 84 -11.08 -12.75 -14.38
N ALA A 85 -10.32 -11.68 -14.64
CA ALA A 85 -10.68 -10.34 -14.21
C ALA A 85 -11.93 -9.82 -14.92
N GLU A 86 -12.03 -10.03 -16.25
CA GLU A 86 -13.19 -9.65 -17.05
C GLU A 86 -14.45 -10.43 -16.64
N MET A 87 -14.31 -11.73 -16.46
CA MET A 87 -15.43 -12.58 -16.01
C MET A 87 -15.87 -12.25 -14.59
N ALA A 88 -14.92 -11.99 -13.67
CA ALA A 88 -15.26 -11.56 -12.32
C ALA A 88 -16.01 -10.22 -12.32
N ALA A 89 -15.57 -9.23 -13.12
CA ALA A 89 -16.28 -7.97 -13.26
C ALA A 89 -17.72 -8.17 -13.76
N ALA A 90 -17.90 -9.01 -14.77
CA ALA A 90 -19.23 -9.35 -15.31
C ALA A 90 -20.09 -10.12 -14.30
N TYR A 91 -19.51 -11.12 -13.62
CA TYR A 91 -20.22 -11.94 -12.63
C TYR A 91 -20.77 -11.10 -11.47
N TYR A 92 -19.96 -10.15 -10.98
CA TYR A 92 -20.37 -9.22 -9.94
C TYR A 92 -21.08 -7.96 -10.46
N GLY A 93 -21.41 -7.88 -11.76
CA GLY A 93 -22.23 -6.82 -12.38
C GLY A 93 -21.52 -5.47 -12.46
N TYR A 94 -20.21 -5.44 -12.69
CA TYR A 94 -19.40 -4.23 -12.89
C TYR A 94 -19.54 -3.18 -11.79
N PRO A 95 -19.29 -3.51 -10.52
CA PRO A 95 -19.58 -2.62 -9.40
C PRO A 95 -18.80 -1.29 -9.43
N SER A 96 -17.61 -1.26 -10.06
CA SER A 96 -16.83 -0.01 -10.22
C SER A 96 -17.54 1.05 -11.06
N ARG A 97 -18.49 0.68 -11.91
CA ARG A 97 -19.29 1.63 -12.72
C ARG A 97 -20.40 2.30 -11.93
N GLU A 98 -20.73 1.77 -10.76
CA GLU A 98 -21.83 2.23 -9.91
C GLU A 98 -21.37 3.13 -8.75
N MET A 99 -20.07 3.36 -8.61
CA MET A 99 -19.44 4.17 -7.56
C MET A 99 -18.35 5.05 -8.19
N LYS A 100 -17.95 6.14 -7.52
CA LYS A 100 -16.74 6.85 -7.89
C LYS A 100 -15.52 6.03 -7.47
N MET A 101 -14.51 5.98 -8.35
CA MET A 101 -13.32 5.16 -8.13
C MET A 101 -12.05 5.98 -8.24
N ILE A 102 -11.20 5.98 -7.21
CA ILE A 102 -9.87 6.58 -7.24
C ILE A 102 -8.82 5.49 -7.01
N GLY A 103 -7.90 5.35 -7.96
CA GLY A 103 -6.74 4.47 -7.83
C GLY A 103 -5.47 5.25 -7.54
N VAL A 104 -4.70 4.85 -6.54
CA VAL A 104 -3.43 5.50 -6.17
C VAL A 104 -2.28 4.54 -6.38
N THR A 105 -1.33 4.89 -7.27
CA THR A 105 -0.10 4.16 -7.50
C THR A 105 1.14 5.02 -7.22
N GLY A 106 2.27 4.37 -7.05
CA GLY A 106 3.56 4.97 -6.76
C GLY A 106 4.41 4.02 -5.92
N THR A 107 5.66 4.35 -5.67
CA THR A 107 6.50 3.58 -4.73
C THR A 107 6.04 3.89 -3.31
N ASN A 108 6.05 5.15 -2.91
CA ASN A 108 5.69 5.64 -1.58
C ASN A 108 4.44 6.54 -1.64
N GLY A 109 3.78 6.75 -0.50
CA GLY A 109 2.67 7.70 -0.35
C GLY A 109 1.28 7.15 -0.65
N LYS A 110 1.13 5.97 -1.24
CA LYS A 110 -0.19 5.38 -1.57
C LYS A 110 -1.16 5.36 -0.38
N THR A 111 -0.77 4.75 0.70
CA THR A 111 -1.58 4.60 1.92
C THR A 111 -2.00 5.96 2.48
N SER A 112 -1.03 6.88 2.68
CA SER A 112 -1.34 8.21 3.24
C SER A 112 -2.28 8.98 2.33
N THR A 113 -2.08 8.94 1.01
CA THR A 113 -2.95 9.62 0.04
C THR A 113 -4.37 9.05 0.07
N THR A 114 -4.53 7.71 0.13
CA THR A 114 -5.87 7.09 0.20
C THR A 114 -6.62 7.47 1.48
N TYR A 115 -5.93 7.52 2.62
CA TYR A 115 -6.54 7.97 3.89
C TYR A 115 -6.88 9.47 3.89
N MET A 116 -6.06 10.32 3.27
CA MET A 116 -6.35 11.75 3.10
C MET A 116 -7.60 11.96 2.24
N ILE A 117 -7.72 11.26 1.10
CA ILE A 117 -8.91 11.30 0.25
C ILE A 117 -10.15 10.81 1.01
N LYS A 118 -10.03 9.70 1.74
CA LYS A 118 -11.12 9.18 2.59
C LYS A 118 -11.58 10.24 3.58
N SER A 119 -10.66 10.88 4.30
CA SER A 119 -10.99 11.90 5.29
C SER A 119 -11.69 13.12 4.67
N ILE A 120 -11.25 13.57 3.48
CA ILE A 120 -11.91 14.68 2.76
C ILE A 120 -13.33 14.28 2.33
N ALA A 121 -13.49 13.08 1.77
CA ALA A 121 -14.79 12.64 1.27
C ALA A 121 -15.79 12.38 2.39
N GLU A 122 -15.35 11.87 3.53
CA GLU A 122 -16.18 11.70 4.73
C GLU A 122 -16.59 13.05 5.34
N GLU A 123 -15.69 14.07 5.30
CA GLU A 123 -16.04 15.44 5.70
C GLU A 123 -17.15 16.01 4.82
N ALA A 124 -17.15 15.67 3.53
CA ALA A 124 -18.22 16.02 2.60
C ALA A 124 -19.49 15.15 2.75
N GLY A 125 -19.54 14.25 3.73
CA GLY A 125 -20.70 13.42 4.06
C GLY A 125 -20.86 12.16 3.21
N LEU A 126 -19.86 11.76 2.40
CA LEU A 126 -19.92 10.55 1.60
C LEU A 126 -19.59 9.31 2.42
N LYS A 127 -20.22 8.20 2.10
CA LYS A 127 -19.80 6.88 2.59
C LYS A 127 -18.69 6.34 1.71
N VAL A 128 -17.49 6.15 2.31
CA VAL A 128 -16.27 5.79 1.60
C VAL A 128 -15.91 4.33 1.81
N GLY A 129 -15.48 3.66 0.74
CA GLY A 129 -14.77 2.39 0.76
C GLY A 129 -13.28 2.63 0.59
N LEU A 130 -12.45 1.90 1.33
CA LEU A 130 -11.00 1.95 1.19
C LEU A 130 -10.46 0.54 0.97
N ILE A 131 -9.55 0.39 0.02
CA ILE A 131 -8.82 -0.87 -0.24
C ILE A 131 -7.33 -0.55 -0.19
N GLY A 132 -6.60 -1.18 0.75
CA GLY A 132 -5.20 -0.85 0.92
C GLY A 132 -4.41 -1.79 1.83
N THR A 133 -3.20 -1.37 2.12
CA THR A 133 -2.19 -2.17 2.82
C THR A 133 -2.58 -2.44 4.29
N ILE A 134 -3.17 -1.45 4.97
CA ILE A 134 -3.49 -1.55 6.39
C ILE A 134 -4.79 -2.35 6.59
N HIS A 135 -5.86 -1.89 5.94
CA HIS A 135 -7.20 -2.50 6.00
C HIS A 135 -7.95 -2.28 4.70
N ASN A 136 -8.92 -3.15 4.45
CA ASN A 136 -10.04 -2.84 3.58
C ASN A 136 -11.20 -2.34 4.46
N LEU A 137 -11.82 -1.22 4.09
CA LEU A 137 -12.89 -0.60 4.87
C LEU A 137 -14.16 -0.46 4.04
N ILE A 138 -15.31 -0.78 4.63
CA ILE A 138 -16.63 -0.44 4.09
C ILE A 138 -17.29 0.53 5.07
N GLY A 139 -17.12 1.83 4.86
CA GLY A 139 -17.37 2.83 5.90
C GLY A 139 -16.47 2.53 7.11
N ASP A 140 -17.07 2.30 8.29
CA ASP A 140 -16.35 1.98 9.53
C ASP A 140 -16.07 0.47 9.72
N ARG A 141 -16.62 -0.38 8.87
CA ARG A 141 -16.40 -1.83 8.96
C ARG A 141 -15.05 -2.22 8.40
N ILE A 142 -14.20 -2.80 9.25
CA ILE A 142 -12.89 -3.33 8.89
C ILE A 142 -13.06 -4.74 8.29
N LEU A 143 -12.38 -4.98 7.16
CA LEU A 143 -12.20 -6.29 6.57
C LEU A 143 -10.71 -6.62 6.62
N GLU A 144 -10.39 -7.86 6.94
CA GLU A 144 -9.00 -8.35 6.86
C GLU A 144 -8.46 -8.23 5.45
N THR A 145 -7.18 -7.94 5.33
CA THR A 145 -6.48 -7.87 4.05
C THR A 145 -5.22 -8.72 4.09
N GLU A 146 -5.03 -9.52 3.05
CA GLU A 146 -3.79 -10.29 2.87
C GLU A 146 -2.81 -9.57 1.92
N ARG A 147 -3.31 -8.63 1.13
CA ARG A 147 -2.56 -7.93 0.09
C ARG A 147 -3.02 -6.50 -0.06
N THR A 148 -2.09 -5.59 -0.33
CA THR A 148 -2.38 -4.17 -0.63
C THR A 148 -3.48 -4.00 -1.68
N THR A 149 -3.47 -4.85 -2.72
CA THR A 149 -4.49 -4.88 -3.78
C THR A 149 -4.92 -6.33 -3.94
N PRO A 150 -6.18 -6.68 -3.68
CA PRO A 150 -6.71 -8.04 -3.79
C PRO A 150 -6.58 -8.65 -5.20
N ALA A 151 -6.72 -9.96 -5.32
CA ALA A 151 -6.89 -10.61 -6.62
C ALA A 151 -8.21 -10.19 -7.29
N SER A 152 -8.32 -10.32 -8.61
CA SER A 152 -9.43 -9.73 -9.36
C SER A 152 -10.80 -10.23 -8.89
N VAL A 153 -10.95 -11.52 -8.58
CA VAL A 153 -12.22 -12.09 -8.09
C VAL A 153 -12.59 -11.49 -6.73
N ASP A 154 -11.63 -11.50 -5.79
CA ASP A 154 -11.84 -10.93 -4.46
C ASP A 154 -12.13 -9.43 -4.52
N LEU A 155 -11.43 -8.71 -5.41
CA LEU A 155 -11.62 -7.28 -5.61
C LEU A 155 -13.05 -6.97 -6.08
N GLN A 156 -13.54 -7.67 -7.10
CA GLN A 156 -14.89 -7.44 -7.63
C GLN A 156 -15.96 -7.78 -6.60
N LYS A 157 -15.75 -8.84 -5.80
CA LYS A 157 -16.62 -9.19 -4.68
C LYS A 157 -16.66 -8.07 -3.63
N ILE A 158 -15.48 -7.58 -3.19
CA ILE A 158 -15.38 -6.48 -2.22
C ILE A 158 -16.08 -5.23 -2.75
N LEU A 159 -15.87 -4.87 -4.04
CA LEU A 159 -16.52 -3.72 -4.66
C LEU A 159 -18.05 -3.89 -4.71
N ARG A 160 -18.57 -5.09 -4.98
CA ARG A 160 -20.00 -5.37 -4.93
C ARG A 160 -20.55 -5.25 -3.52
N ASP A 161 -19.83 -5.76 -2.51
CA ASP A 161 -20.21 -5.63 -1.11
C ASP A 161 -20.21 -4.15 -0.66
N MET A 162 -19.24 -3.36 -1.10
CA MET A 162 -19.18 -1.91 -0.89
C MET A 162 -20.41 -1.21 -1.48
N LYS A 163 -20.75 -1.52 -2.75
CA LYS A 163 -21.93 -0.95 -3.40
C LYS A 163 -23.22 -1.31 -2.66
N ASN A 164 -23.38 -2.59 -2.31
CA ASN A 164 -24.54 -3.06 -1.56
C ASN A 164 -24.67 -2.40 -0.17
N ALA A 165 -23.54 -2.02 0.43
CA ALA A 165 -23.49 -1.28 1.69
C ALA A 165 -23.72 0.24 1.51
N GLY A 166 -23.97 0.72 0.29
CA GLY A 166 -24.22 2.13 0.00
C GLY A 166 -22.98 3.01 -0.06
N VAL A 167 -21.80 2.43 -0.35
CA VAL A 167 -20.57 3.19 -0.62
C VAL A 167 -20.76 3.99 -1.91
N GLU A 168 -20.32 5.25 -1.88
CA GLU A 168 -20.44 6.21 -3.00
C GLU A 168 -19.09 6.48 -3.67
N LEU A 169 -18.00 6.45 -2.89
CA LEU A 169 -16.62 6.61 -3.35
C LEU A 169 -15.75 5.47 -2.83
N VAL A 170 -15.00 4.84 -3.72
CA VAL A 170 -13.95 3.89 -3.35
C VAL A 170 -12.58 4.48 -3.66
N VAL A 171 -11.70 4.45 -2.68
CA VAL A 171 -10.30 4.85 -2.84
C VAL A 171 -9.43 3.63 -2.62
N MET A 172 -8.55 3.31 -3.56
CA MET A 172 -7.73 2.11 -3.43
C MET A 172 -6.26 2.30 -3.78
N GLU A 173 -5.42 1.61 -3.02
CA GLU A 173 -4.02 1.44 -3.37
C GLU A 173 -3.88 0.46 -4.52
N VAL A 174 -3.22 0.86 -5.59
CA VAL A 174 -2.98 0.04 -6.77
C VAL A 174 -1.48 -0.24 -6.89
N SER A 175 -1.06 -1.42 -6.44
CA SER A 175 0.34 -1.84 -6.47
C SER A 175 0.79 -2.17 -7.91
N SER A 176 2.10 -2.03 -8.18
CA SER A 176 2.66 -2.40 -9.49
C SER A 176 2.47 -3.90 -9.80
N HIS A 177 2.56 -4.76 -8.79
CA HIS A 177 2.24 -6.19 -8.94
C HIS A 177 0.78 -6.40 -9.35
N ALA A 178 -0.15 -5.65 -8.78
CA ALA A 178 -1.56 -5.77 -9.13
C ALA A 178 -1.84 -5.34 -10.57
N LEU A 179 -1.20 -4.27 -11.01
CA LEU A 179 -1.29 -3.79 -12.40
C LEU A 179 -0.66 -4.78 -13.38
N ASP A 180 0.48 -5.35 -13.02
CA ASP A 180 1.17 -6.31 -13.87
C ASP A 180 0.44 -7.66 -13.95
N GLN A 181 -0.13 -8.09 -12.84
CA GLN A 181 -0.90 -9.34 -12.74
C GLN A 181 -2.38 -9.18 -13.11
N ALA A 182 -2.78 -8.07 -13.74
CA ALA A 182 -4.15 -7.79 -14.16
C ALA A 182 -5.20 -7.86 -13.02
N ARG A 183 -4.82 -7.69 -11.74
CA ARG A 183 -5.76 -7.80 -10.61
C ARG A 183 -6.84 -6.72 -10.63
N VAL A 184 -6.54 -5.56 -11.19
CA VAL A 184 -7.47 -4.43 -11.34
C VAL A 184 -8.03 -4.31 -12.75
N HIS A 185 -7.72 -5.26 -13.64
CA HIS A 185 -8.32 -5.30 -14.97
C HIS A 185 -9.84 -5.46 -14.83
N GLY A 186 -10.61 -4.71 -15.62
CA GLY A 186 -12.08 -4.64 -15.46
C GLY A 186 -12.57 -3.68 -14.38
N VAL A 187 -11.68 -2.94 -13.69
CA VAL A 187 -12.04 -1.80 -12.85
C VAL A 187 -11.90 -0.51 -13.65
N GLU A 188 -12.92 0.34 -13.65
CA GLU A 188 -12.88 1.67 -14.26
C GLU A 188 -12.62 2.72 -13.17
N PHE A 189 -11.52 3.46 -13.29
CA PHE A 189 -11.20 4.54 -12.37
C PHE A 189 -11.67 5.89 -12.92
N ASP A 190 -12.34 6.70 -12.09
CA ASP A 190 -12.60 8.10 -12.42
C ASP A 190 -11.29 8.91 -12.40
N ILE A 191 -10.39 8.59 -11.44
CA ILE A 191 -9.10 9.24 -11.28
C ILE A 191 -8.01 8.21 -10.95
N GLY A 192 -6.90 8.26 -11.70
CA GLY A 192 -5.64 7.60 -11.35
C GLY A 192 -4.64 8.61 -10.80
N ILE A 193 -4.01 8.30 -9.66
CA ILE A 193 -2.99 9.15 -9.04
C ILE A 193 -1.63 8.48 -9.10
N PHE A 194 -0.61 9.22 -9.52
CA PHE A 194 0.80 8.83 -9.42
C PHE A 194 1.53 9.69 -8.40
N THR A 195 2.05 9.08 -7.35
CA THR A 195 2.75 9.79 -6.27
C THR A 195 4.23 9.99 -6.56
N ASN A 196 4.96 8.91 -6.85
CA ASN A 196 6.41 8.91 -7.13
C ASN A 196 6.88 7.54 -7.63
N LEU A 197 8.12 7.52 -8.16
CA LEU A 197 8.81 6.30 -8.53
C LEU A 197 10.26 6.32 -8.02
N THR A 198 10.58 5.41 -7.10
CA THR A 198 11.94 5.17 -6.61
C THR A 198 12.24 3.68 -6.66
N GLN A 199 13.49 3.27 -6.41
CA GLN A 199 13.90 1.88 -6.53
C GLN A 199 13.19 0.99 -5.51
N ASP A 200 12.35 0.07 -6.04
CA ASP A 200 11.68 -0.97 -5.26
C ASP A 200 11.26 -2.12 -6.19
N HIS A 201 11.01 -3.31 -5.63
CA HIS A 201 10.43 -4.46 -6.35
C HIS A 201 11.18 -4.89 -7.64
N LEU A 202 12.51 -4.63 -7.75
CA LEU A 202 13.30 -5.06 -8.89
C LEU A 202 13.57 -6.59 -8.90
N ASP A 203 13.39 -7.25 -7.78
CA ASP A 203 13.34 -8.71 -7.68
C ASP A 203 12.21 -9.30 -8.56
N TYR A 204 11.07 -8.62 -8.62
CA TYR A 204 9.92 -8.99 -9.45
C TYR A 204 9.99 -8.38 -10.86
N HIS A 205 10.07 -7.06 -10.98
CA HIS A 205 9.99 -6.35 -12.27
C HIS A 205 11.25 -6.45 -13.13
N LYS A 206 12.39 -6.88 -12.56
CA LYS A 206 13.72 -7.04 -13.19
C LYS A 206 14.39 -5.74 -13.59
N THR A 207 13.67 -4.81 -14.21
CA THR A 207 14.18 -3.51 -14.64
C THR A 207 13.31 -2.37 -14.12
N PHE A 208 13.90 -1.19 -14.04
CA PHE A 208 13.19 0.03 -13.66
C PHE A 208 12.11 0.41 -14.70
N ASP A 209 12.40 0.21 -15.98
CA ASP A 209 11.46 0.48 -17.06
C ASP A 209 10.20 -0.41 -16.98
N ASN A 210 10.36 -1.70 -16.66
CA ASN A 210 9.22 -2.60 -16.45
C ASN A 210 8.40 -2.15 -15.24
N TYR A 211 9.05 -1.67 -14.18
CA TYR A 211 8.37 -1.17 -12.99
C TYR A 211 7.57 0.10 -13.29
N LEU A 212 8.13 1.04 -14.05
CA LEU A 212 7.46 2.23 -14.56
C LEU A 212 6.26 1.84 -15.44
N ALA A 213 6.50 0.97 -16.44
CA ALA A 213 5.47 0.51 -17.36
C ALA A 213 4.30 -0.18 -16.64
N ALA A 214 4.60 -0.96 -15.59
CA ALA A 214 3.56 -1.58 -14.77
C ALA A 214 2.68 -0.51 -14.10
N LYS A 215 3.25 0.53 -13.47
CA LYS A 215 2.48 1.60 -12.83
C LYS A 215 1.67 2.42 -13.82
N LYS A 216 2.20 2.66 -15.00
CA LYS A 216 1.54 3.39 -16.09
C LYS A 216 0.23 2.75 -16.53
N LYS A 217 0.08 1.42 -16.38
CA LYS A 217 -1.16 0.69 -16.71
C LYS A 217 -2.39 1.23 -15.97
N LEU A 218 -2.24 1.86 -14.79
CA LEU A 218 -3.37 2.47 -14.07
C LEU A 218 -4.09 3.53 -14.93
N PHE A 219 -3.33 4.35 -15.65
CA PHE A 219 -3.89 5.45 -16.41
C PHE A 219 -4.69 5.01 -17.64
N PHE A 220 -4.39 3.83 -18.21
CA PHE A 220 -5.18 3.26 -19.31
C PHE A 220 -6.55 2.74 -18.84
N GLN A 221 -6.79 2.68 -17.53
CA GLN A 221 -8.06 2.31 -16.92
C GLN A 221 -8.68 3.50 -16.15
N SER A 222 -8.14 4.72 -16.36
CA SER A 222 -8.57 5.94 -15.67
C SER A 222 -9.13 6.96 -16.64
N LYS A 223 -10.16 7.70 -16.22
CA LYS A 223 -10.75 8.80 -17.01
C LYS A 223 -9.92 10.08 -16.92
N ARG A 224 -9.18 10.28 -15.84
CA ARG A 224 -8.31 11.44 -15.57
C ARG A 224 -7.06 10.99 -14.83
N ALA A 225 -5.96 11.71 -15.03
CA ALA A 225 -4.69 11.50 -14.35
C ALA A 225 -4.37 12.66 -13.40
N VAL A 226 -3.89 12.33 -12.19
CA VAL A 226 -3.30 13.26 -11.23
C VAL A 226 -1.86 12.84 -10.99
N VAL A 227 -0.88 13.65 -11.38
CA VAL A 227 0.53 13.24 -11.46
C VAL A 227 1.43 14.22 -10.74
N ASN A 228 2.38 13.71 -9.95
CA ASN A 228 3.42 14.49 -9.31
C ASN A 228 4.40 15.04 -10.37
N ALA A 229 4.39 16.36 -10.57
CA ALA A 229 5.26 17.03 -11.54
C ALA A 229 6.74 17.08 -11.09
N ASP A 230 7.00 16.95 -9.79
CA ASP A 230 8.35 16.97 -9.21
C ASP A 230 9.06 15.61 -9.30
N ASP A 231 8.36 14.55 -9.73
CA ASP A 231 8.98 13.24 -9.90
C ASP A 231 9.82 13.22 -11.19
N PRO A 232 11.09 12.75 -11.13
CA PRO A 232 11.97 12.68 -12.30
C PRO A 232 11.38 11.88 -13.49
N HIS A 233 10.44 10.98 -13.21
CA HIS A 233 9.79 10.12 -14.22
C HIS A 233 8.46 10.70 -14.73
N PHE A 234 8.15 11.96 -14.39
CA PHE A 234 6.92 12.64 -14.83
C PHE A 234 6.70 12.52 -16.34
N ALA A 235 7.72 12.84 -17.13
CA ALA A 235 7.63 12.77 -18.60
C ALA A 235 7.32 11.33 -19.08
N SER A 236 8.00 10.33 -18.54
CA SER A 236 7.84 8.93 -18.94
C SER A 236 6.49 8.33 -18.51
N ILE A 237 5.98 8.71 -17.33
CA ILE A 237 4.68 8.22 -16.83
C ILE A 237 3.51 8.86 -17.62
N THR A 238 3.67 10.09 -18.09
CA THR A 238 2.64 10.84 -18.81
C THR A 238 2.69 10.68 -20.34
N GLU A 239 3.82 10.26 -20.88
CA GLU A 239 3.99 10.04 -22.33
C GLU A 239 2.90 9.12 -22.90
N GLY A 240 2.23 9.55 -23.99
CA GLY A 240 1.19 8.78 -24.68
C GLY A 240 -0.11 8.58 -23.90
N LEU A 241 -0.35 9.32 -22.81
CA LEU A 241 -1.66 9.36 -22.18
C LEU A 241 -2.60 10.28 -22.97
N ASP A 242 -3.75 9.74 -23.35
CA ASP A 242 -4.83 10.48 -24.04
C ASP A 242 -6.02 10.72 -23.08
N ILE A 243 -5.72 11.18 -21.87
CA ILE A 243 -6.69 11.53 -20.84
C ILE A 243 -6.32 12.88 -20.20
N PRO A 244 -7.29 13.65 -19.69
CA PRO A 244 -6.99 14.90 -18.98
C PRO A 244 -6.00 14.70 -17.84
N LEU A 245 -4.96 15.53 -17.83
CA LEU A 245 -3.88 15.52 -16.86
C LEU A 245 -4.01 16.73 -15.93
N THR A 246 -3.92 16.46 -14.63
CA THR A 246 -3.78 17.46 -13.57
C THR A 246 -2.48 17.18 -12.83
N THR A 247 -1.72 18.22 -12.53
CA THR A 247 -0.39 18.12 -11.94
C THR A 247 -0.38 18.65 -10.51
N PHE A 248 0.48 18.08 -9.66
CA PHE A 248 0.78 18.63 -8.35
C PHE A 248 2.30 18.63 -8.07
N GLY A 249 2.75 19.59 -7.27
CA GLY A 249 4.18 19.73 -6.96
C GLY A 249 4.47 20.86 -5.97
N ILE A 250 5.76 20.98 -5.60
CA ILE A 250 6.27 22.04 -4.72
C ILE A 250 7.52 22.73 -5.31
N ARG A 251 8.09 22.22 -6.39
CA ARG A 251 9.29 22.74 -7.08
C ARG A 251 8.97 23.13 -8.50
N GLU A 252 8.35 22.23 -9.25
CA GLU A 252 7.94 22.46 -10.62
C GLU A 252 6.57 23.14 -10.66
N LYS A 253 6.35 23.98 -11.67
CA LYS A 253 5.05 24.63 -11.86
C LYS A 253 3.98 23.58 -12.09
N ALA A 254 2.98 23.55 -11.24
CA ALA A 254 1.89 22.56 -11.26
C ALA A 254 0.54 23.24 -11.03
N ASP A 255 -0.56 22.54 -11.38
CA ASP A 255 -1.93 23.02 -11.16
C ASP A 255 -2.25 23.15 -9.66
N PHE A 256 -1.77 22.16 -8.87
CA PHE A 256 -1.83 22.19 -7.41
C PHE A 256 -0.39 22.35 -6.88
N PHE A 257 -0.14 23.46 -6.22
CA PHE A 257 1.21 23.85 -5.81
C PHE A 257 1.24 24.31 -4.36
N ALA A 258 2.20 23.79 -3.57
CA ALA A 258 2.41 24.26 -2.20
C ALA A 258 3.62 25.19 -2.07
N ASN A 259 3.44 26.29 -1.33
CA ASN A 259 4.48 27.21 -0.90
C ASN A 259 4.33 27.54 0.59
N ASP A 260 5.31 28.26 1.15
CA ASP A 260 5.34 28.64 2.57
C ASP A 260 5.19 27.41 3.50
N ILE A 261 5.95 26.35 3.20
CA ILE A 261 5.84 25.07 3.88
C ILE A 261 6.60 25.11 5.20
N GLU A 262 5.88 24.95 6.30
CA GLU A 262 6.42 24.80 7.65
C GLU A 262 6.17 23.39 8.16
N ILE A 263 7.24 22.68 8.59
CA ILE A 263 7.17 21.29 9.09
C ILE A 263 7.63 21.26 10.54
N THR A 264 6.84 20.62 11.40
CA THR A 264 7.13 20.39 12.82
C THR A 264 6.85 18.94 13.19
N THR A 265 7.13 18.54 14.43
CA THR A 265 6.74 17.22 14.97
C THR A 265 5.21 17.04 15.00
N ALA A 266 4.45 18.14 15.07
CA ALA A 266 2.98 18.12 15.11
C ALA A 266 2.32 18.06 13.72
N GLY A 267 3.10 18.09 12.63
CA GLY A 267 2.58 18.06 11.27
C GLY A 267 3.19 19.10 10.34
N ALA A 268 2.45 19.49 9.31
CA ALA A 268 2.86 20.53 8.38
C ALA A 268 1.76 21.57 8.14
N GLN A 269 2.17 22.81 7.82
CA GLN A 269 1.30 23.90 7.37
C GLN A 269 1.87 24.46 6.08
N PHE A 270 1.01 24.84 5.15
CA PHE A 270 1.44 25.39 3.87
C PHE A 270 0.29 26.12 3.16
N ALA A 271 0.65 27.04 2.28
CA ALA A 271 -0.31 27.64 1.35
C ALA A 271 -0.42 26.76 0.11
N MET A 272 -1.63 26.30 -0.21
CA MET A 272 -1.94 25.52 -1.43
C MET A 272 -2.58 26.42 -2.47
N ARG A 273 -1.97 26.51 -3.64
CA ARG A 273 -2.58 27.08 -4.84
C ARG A 273 -3.30 26.01 -5.61
N THR A 274 -4.47 26.32 -6.12
CA THR A 274 -5.29 25.45 -6.97
C THR A 274 -5.80 26.26 -8.17
N PRO A 275 -6.38 25.62 -9.20
CA PRO A 275 -7.04 26.34 -10.29
C PRO A 275 -8.18 27.27 -9.85
N GLU A 276 -8.78 26.99 -8.69
CA GLU A 276 -9.92 27.76 -8.14
C GLU A 276 -9.50 28.86 -7.16
N GLY A 277 -8.22 28.92 -6.76
CA GLY A 277 -7.70 29.92 -5.82
C GLY A 277 -6.63 29.38 -4.90
N SER A 278 -6.45 30.02 -3.73
CA SER A 278 -5.47 29.62 -2.74
C SER A 278 -6.12 29.39 -1.38
N MET A 279 -5.63 28.39 -0.64
CA MET A 279 -6.09 28.08 0.71
C MET A 279 -4.91 27.70 1.61
N ASN A 280 -5.03 27.99 2.91
CA ASN A 280 -4.06 27.52 3.91
C ASN A 280 -4.46 26.12 4.39
N ILE A 281 -3.52 25.20 4.32
CA ILE A 281 -3.70 23.80 4.72
C ILE A 281 -2.87 23.51 5.97
N LYS A 282 -3.48 22.75 6.87
CA LYS A 282 -2.81 22.16 8.04
C LYS A 282 -3.07 20.66 8.05
N ILE A 283 -1.99 19.88 8.17
CA ILE A 283 -2.04 18.43 8.30
C ILE A 283 -1.29 18.00 9.57
N SER A 284 -1.77 16.96 10.24
CA SER A 284 -1.15 16.45 11.48
C SER A 284 -0.01 15.46 11.23
N ILE A 285 0.20 15.03 9.97
CA ILE A 285 1.28 14.09 9.60
C ILE A 285 2.51 14.89 9.18
N PRO A 286 3.64 14.77 9.90
CA PRO A 286 4.85 15.52 9.59
C PRO A 286 5.50 15.08 8.27
N GLY A 287 6.34 15.93 7.72
CA GLY A 287 7.20 15.62 6.59
C GLY A 287 6.75 16.19 5.25
N LEU A 288 7.74 16.46 4.40
CA LEU A 288 7.51 17.03 3.07
C LEU A 288 6.71 16.08 2.16
N PHE A 289 6.90 14.77 2.31
CA PHE A 289 6.12 13.79 1.56
C PHE A 289 4.62 13.84 1.91
N SER A 290 4.26 14.24 3.14
CA SER A 290 2.86 14.43 3.53
C SER A 290 2.23 15.61 2.83
N VAL A 291 3.02 16.66 2.52
CA VAL A 291 2.57 17.79 1.69
C VAL A 291 2.27 17.31 0.27
N PHE A 292 3.15 16.52 -0.35
CA PHE A 292 2.88 15.92 -1.67
C PHE A 292 1.63 15.04 -1.68
N ASN A 293 1.46 14.20 -0.65
CA ASN A 293 0.27 13.34 -0.54
C ASN A 293 -1.01 14.17 -0.40
N ALA A 294 -0.96 15.26 0.38
CA ALA A 294 -2.09 16.18 0.55
C ALA A 294 -2.43 16.92 -0.76
N LEU A 295 -1.42 17.34 -1.53
CA LEU A 295 -1.64 17.97 -2.84
C LEU A 295 -2.33 16.99 -3.81
N GLY A 296 -1.83 15.75 -3.93
CA GLY A 296 -2.44 14.72 -4.77
C GLY A 296 -3.86 14.36 -4.34
N ALA A 297 -4.11 14.26 -3.03
CA ALA A 297 -5.44 14.02 -2.48
C ALA A 297 -6.40 15.18 -2.76
N ALA A 298 -5.96 16.42 -2.53
CA ALA A 298 -6.76 17.64 -2.80
C ALA A 298 -7.09 17.76 -4.30
N ALA A 299 -6.12 17.50 -5.19
CA ALA A 299 -6.32 17.52 -6.62
C ALA A 299 -7.39 16.51 -7.06
N ALA A 300 -7.32 15.27 -6.60
CA ALA A 300 -8.31 14.26 -6.90
C ALA A 300 -9.70 14.61 -6.36
N CYS A 301 -9.79 15.11 -5.14
CA CYS A 301 -11.05 15.50 -4.52
C CYS A 301 -11.69 16.69 -5.25
N MET A 302 -10.93 17.73 -5.59
CA MET A 302 -11.43 18.86 -6.34
C MET A 302 -11.95 18.48 -7.74
N LEU A 303 -11.26 17.56 -8.42
CA LEU A 303 -11.72 17.00 -9.70
C LEU A 303 -13.03 16.19 -9.60
N LEU A 304 -13.38 15.69 -8.41
CA LEU A 304 -14.67 15.06 -8.13
C LEU A 304 -15.75 16.06 -7.67
N GLY A 305 -15.40 17.36 -7.52
CA GLY A 305 -16.32 18.42 -7.17
C GLY A 305 -16.40 18.75 -5.68
N PHE A 306 -15.44 18.28 -4.86
CA PHE A 306 -15.34 18.72 -3.47
C PHE A 306 -14.78 20.14 -3.41
N ASP A 307 -15.39 20.98 -2.59
CA ASP A 307 -14.96 22.36 -2.41
C ASP A 307 -13.72 22.51 -1.50
N ALA A 308 -13.19 23.72 -1.44
CA ALA A 308 -12.01 24.06 -0.67
C ALA A 308 -12.19 23.83 0.84
N ASP A 309 -13.39 24.00 1.37
CA ASP A 309 -13.67 23.85 2.80
C ASP A 309 -13.64 22.35 3.19
N HIS A 310 -14.30 21.48 2.42
CA HIS A 310 -14.21 20.03 2.64
C HIS A 310 -12.77 19.51 2.56
N ILE A 311 -11.98 20.03 1.60
CA ILE A 311 -10.57 19.64 1.45
C ILE A 311 -9.77 20.07 2.69
N ARG A 312 -9.92 21.34 3.13
CA ARG A 312 -9.19 21.89 4.26
C ARG A 312 -9.53 21.16 5.57
N GLU A 313 -10.82 21.00 5.85
CA GLU A 313 -11.30 20.39 7.10
C GLU A 313 -10.99 18.89 7.12
N GLY A 314 -11.21 18.18 6.01
CA GLY A 314 -10.89 16.75 5.91
C GLY A 314 -9.40 16.44 6.09
N LEU A 315 -8.52 17.26 5.51
CA LEU A 315 -7.07 17.13 5.73
C LEU A 315 -6.68 17.43 7.19
N ALA A 316 -7.29 18.44 7.83
CA ALA A 316 -7.02 18.81 9.21
C ALA A 316 -7.55 17.77 10.23
N LYS A 317 -8.62 17.07 9.88
CA LYS A 317 -9.28 16.06 10.72
C LYS A 317 -8.46 14.76 10.82
N LEU A 318 -7.69 14.41 9.79
CA LEU A 318 -6.84 13.23 9.78
C LEU A 318 -5.64 13.40 10.72
N LYS A 319 -5.67 12.76 11.87
CA LYS A 319 -4.64 12.91 12.92
C LYS A 319 -3.39 12.08 12.62
N SER A 320 -3.56 10.86 12.15
CA SER A 320 -2.47 9.95 11.79
C SER A 320 -2.93 8.94 10.76
N VAL A 321 -1.97 8.31 10.11
CA VAL A 321 -2.18 7.09 9.33
C VAL A 321 -1.35 6.01 10.00
N SER A 322 -1.98 4.90 10.35
CA SER A 322 -1.33 3.85 11.13
C SER A 322 -0.02 3.40 10.49
N GLY A 323 1.07 3.49 11.26
CA GLY A 323 2.40 3.12 10.81
C GLY A 323 3.01 4.02 9.74
N ARG A 324 2.63 5.31 9.67
CA ARG A 324 3.20 6.30 8.74
C ARG A 324 3.61 7.56 9.49
N LEU A 325 4.85 7.59 10.00
CA LEU A 325 5.33 8.59 10.97
C LEU A 325 4.26 8.91 12.02
N GLU A 326 3.61 7.87 12.50
CA GLU A 326 2.53 7.95 13.46
C GLU A 326 3.08 8.34 14.83
N PRO A 327 2.70 9.51 15.37
CA PRO A 327 3.13 9.90 16.71
C PRO A 327 2.42 9.05 17.77
N LEU A 328 3.20 8.43 18.65
CA LEU A 328 2.67 7.74 19.82
C LEU A 328 2.66 8.70 21.02
N PRO A 329 1.62 8.66 21.87
CA PRO A 329 1.56 9.45 23.09
C PRO A 329 2.75 9.12 24.01
N THR A 330 3.36 10.16 24.58
CA THR A 330 4.43 10.06 25.58
C THR A 330 4.24 11.12 26.66
N ASP A 331 4.61 10.82 27.90
CA ASP A 331 4.52 11.76 29.03
C ASP A 331 5.83 12.57 29.22
N GLY A 332 6.90 12.23 28.48
CA GLY A 332 8.19 12.91 28.53
C GLY A 332 8.33 14.02 27.49
N ASP A 333 9.35 14.86 27.64
CA ASP A 333 9.73 15.90 26.65
C ASP A 333 10.56 15.27 25.49
N TYR A 334 10.05 14.20 24.91
CA TYR A 334 10.57 13.52 23.71
C TYR A 334 9.38 13.01 22.87
N SER A 335 9.64 12.62 21.65
CA SER A 335 8.62 12.09 20.72
C SER A 335 8.96 10.67 20.31
N VAL A 336 7.94 9.81 20.19
CA VAL A 336 8.05 8.46 19.60
C VAL A 336 7.23 8.45 18.31
N LEU A 337 7.86 8.07 17.20
CA LEU A 337 7.25 7.97 15.88
C LEU A 337 7.32 6.54 15.38
N LEU A 338 6.21 6.00 14.95
CA LEU A 338 6.08 4.64 14.40
C LEU A 338 6.01 4.70 12.87
N ASP A 339 6.84 3.91 12.17
CA ASP A 339 6.83 3.89 10.70
C ASP A 339 7.07 2.49 10.11
N TYR A 340 6.44 2.24 8.96
CA TYR A 340 6.55 1.00 8.20
C TYR A 340 7.78 0.94 7.27
N ALA A 341 8.70 1.87 7.35
CA ALA A 341 9.89 1.94 6.52
C ALA A 341 10.77 0.69 6.69
N HIS A 342 10.72 -0.20 5.72
CA HIS A 342 11.42 -1.49 5.70
C HIS A 342 12.26 -1.70 4.42
N THR A 343 12.41 -0.65 3.60
CA THR A 343 13.29 -0.58 2.43
C THR A 343 14.32 0.54 2.60
N PRO A 344 15.48 0.49 1.91
CA PRO A 344 16.48 1.54 1.99
C PRO A 344 15.93 2.93 1.72
N ASP A 345 15.21 3.11 0.60
CA ASP A 345 14.64 4.40 0.20
C ASP A 345 13.59 4.92 1.20
N ALA A 346 12.69 4.04 1.66
CA ALA A 346 11.69 4.43 2.66
C ALA A 346 12.34 4.86 3.98
N LEU A 347 13.35 4.12 4.46
CA LEU A 347 14.06 4.44 5.68
C LEU A 347 14.83 5.76 5.55
N GLU A 348 15.50 5.99 4.42
CA GLU A 348 16.18 7.26 4.15
C GLU A 348 15.22 8.43 4.14
N ASN A 349 14.09 8.31 3.44
CA ASN A 349 13.08 9.36 3.34
C ASN A 349 12.48 9.71 4.71
N VAL A 350 12.16 8.70 5.53
CA VAL A 350 11.64 8.89 6.89
C VAL A 350 12.68 9.57 7.77
N LEU A 351 13.89 9.04 7.83
CA LEU A 351 14.94 9.58 8.73
C LEU A 351 15.40 10.96 8.29
N ARG A 352 15.54 11.23 6.99
CA ARG A 352 15.84 12.56 6.46
C ARG A 352 14.74 13.56 6.84
N THR A 353 13.50 13.15 6.78
CA THR A 353 12.36 13.97 7.19
C THR A 353 12.41 14.28 8.69
N VAL A 354 12.62 13.26 9.52
CA VAL A 354 12.74 13.42 10.97
C VAL A 354 13.91 14.34 11.31
N ARG A 355 15.04 14.16 10.67
CA ARG A 355 16.23 15.02 10.85
C ARG A 355 15.92 16.50 10.52
N GLY A 356 15.05 16.77 9.56
CA GLY A 356 14.68 18.13 9.16
C GLY A 356 13.91 18.93 10.22
N PHE A 357 13.25 18.28 11.15
CA PHE A 357 12.47 18.93 12.23
C PHE A 357 12.93 18.57 13.65
N ALA A 358 13.75 17.54 13.84
CA ALA A 358 14.25 17.14 15.15
C ALA A 358 15.09 18.26 15.79
N ARG A 359 14.79 18.58 17.05
CA ARG A 359 15.52 19.56 17.86
C ARG A 359 16.51 18.94 18.84
N GLY A 360 16.37 17.66 19.12
CA GLY A 360 17.24 16.81 19.91
C GLY A 360 17.85 15.72 19.07
N ARG A 361 18.26 14.60 19.70
CA ARG A 361 18.82 13.45 19.00
C ARG A 361 17.74 12.74 18.18
N VAL A 362 18.13 12.22 17.03
CA VAL A 362 17.35 11.20 16.31
C VAL A 362 17.85 9.83 16.75
N VAL A 363 17.02 9.09 17.46
CA VAL A 363 17.27 7.73 17.92
C VAL A 363 16.45 6.77 17.06
N THR A 364 17.11 5.90 16.31
CA THR A 364 16.40 4.99 15.41
C THR A 364 16.49 3.55 15.90
N LEU A 365 15.33 2.92 16.09
CA LEU A 365 15.20 1.51 16.37
C LEU A 365 14.69 0.82 15.13
N PHE A 366 15.45 -0.16 14.59
CA PHE A 366 15.04 -0.88 13.39
C PHE A 366 15.67 -2.27 13.31
N GLY A 367 15.07 -3.11 12.47
CA GLY A 367 15.57 -4.41 12.08
C GLY A 367 15.22 -4.71 10.63
N CYS A 368 15.67 -5.86 10.13
CA CYS A 368 15.34 -6.34 8.80
C CYS A 368 14.64 -7.70 8.87
N GLY A 369 13.73 -7.95 7.92
CA GLY A 369 13.05 -9.24 7.83
C GLY A 369 13.95 -10.35 7.28
N GLY A 370 13.73 -11.57 7.77
CA GLY A 370 14.29 -12.80 7.22
C GLY A 370 13.57 -13.24 5.94
N ASN A 371 14.16 -14.19 5.17
CA ASN A 371 13.62 -14.72 3.93
C ASN A 371 13.25 -13.62 2.91
N ARG A 372 14.05 -12.53 2.88
CA ARG A 372 13.93 -11.37 2.00
C ARG A 372 15.29 -11.02 1.41
N ASP A 373 15.32 -10.01 0.53
CA ASP A 373 16.56 -9.51 -0.06
C ASP A 373 17.60 -9.18 1.02
N LYS A 374 18.70 -9.94 1.03
CA LYS A 374 19.79 -9.79 1.99
C LYS A 374 20.66 -8.58 1.66
N ALA A 375 20.74 -8.20 0.38
CA ALA A 375 21.61 -7.09 -0.07
C ALA A 375 21.17 -5.74 0.49
N LYS A 376 19.89 -5.56 0.81
CA LYS A 376 19.39 -4.32 1.42
C LYS A 376 19.82 -4.12 2.87
N ARG A 377 20.19 -5.19 3.62
CA ARG A 377 20.48 -5.11 5.06
C ARG A 377 21.62 -4.18 5.40
N PRO A 378 22.83 -4.31 4.81
CA PRO A 378 23.91 -3.37 5.07
C PRO A 378 23.60 -1.96 4.56
N ILE A 379 22.86 -1.81 3.44
CA ILE A 379 22.45 -0.50 2.92
C ILE A 379 21.56 0.23 3.93
N MET A 380 20.57 -0.47 4.49
CA MET A 380 19.67 0.09 5.53
C MET A 380 20.47 0.45 6.79
N GLY A 381 21.45 -0.38 7.20
CA GLY A 381 22.34 -0.08 8.32
C GLY A 381 23.15 1.20 8.12
N GLU A 382 23.72 1.40 6.94
CA GLU A 382 24.47 2.61 6.59
C GLU A 382 23.57 3.84 6.56
N ILE A 383 22.40 3.75 5.95
CA ILE A 383 21.39 4.83 5.88
C ILE A 383 20.95 5.22 7.29
N ALA A 384 20.55 4.24 8.11
CA ALA A 384 20.14 4.49 9.48
C ALA A 384 21.22 5.23 10.27
N GLY A 385 22.48 4.78 10.16
CA GLY A 385 23.59 5.44 10.83
C GLY A 385 23.92 6.85 10.34
N ARG A 386 23.72 7.11 9.05
CA ARG A 386 23.95 8.45 8.46
C ARG A 386 22.98 9.51 8.99
N TYR A 387 21.73 9.12 9.25
CA TYR A 387 20.68 10.06 9.63
C TYR A 387 20.30 10.03 11.11
N SER A 388 20.93 9.17 11.92
CA SER A 388 20.67 9.05 13.37
C SER A 388 21.87 9.47 14.21
N ASP A 389 21.59 9.91 15.44
CA ASP A 389 22.62 10.18 16.46
C ASP A 389 22.88 8.94 17.32
N PHE A 390 21.93 8.02 17.35
CA PHE A 390 22.05 6.74 18.04
C PHE A 390 21.17 5.68 17.39
N LEU A 391 21.68 4.45 17.27
CA LEU A 391 20.93 3.33 16.71
C LEU A 391 20.67 2.24 17.74
N ILE A 392 19.50 1.63 17.64
CA ILE A 392 19.15 0.40 18.34
C ILE A 392 18.83 -0.64 17.26
N VAL A 393 19.75 -1.57 17.04
CA VAL A 393 19.58 -2.62 16.03
C VAL A 393 18.93 -3.84 16.71
N THR A 394 17.81 -4.28 16.16
CA THR A 394 16.97 -5.31 16.79
C THR A 394 16.40 -6.27 15.75
N SER A 395 15.66 -7.29 16.20
CA SER A 395 14.90 -8.19 15.33
C SER A 395 13.64 -7.50 14.79
N ASP A 396 13.25 -7.89 13.58
CA ASP A 396 11.96 -7.54 12.96
C ASP A 396 11.10 -8.82 12.85
N ASN A 397 10.84 -9.33 11.65
CA ASN A 397 10.23 -10.63 11.37
C ASN A 397 11.34 -11.60 10.89
N PRO A 398 12.03 -12.32 11.75
CA PRO A 398 13.15 -13.18 11.35
C PRO A 398 12.71 -14.38 10.50
N ARG A 399 11.44 -14.79 10.57
CA ARG A 399 10.88 -15.95 9.86
C ARG A 399 11.67 -17.21 10.19
N ASP A 400 12.31 -17.81 9.17
CA ASP A 400 13.09 -19.02 9.31
C ASP A 400 14.61 -18.76 9.47
N GLU A 401 15.03 -17.47 9.38
CA GLU A 401 16.43 -17.12 9.57
C GLU A 401 16.74 -16.85 11.07
N GLU A 402 17.96 -17.14 11.47
CA GLU A 402 18.45 -16.85 12.81
C GLU A 402 18.57 -15.33 13.00
N PRO A 403 17.92 -14.73 14.04
CA PRO A 403 17.84 -13.27 14.20
C PRO A 403 19.20 -12.57 14.24
N MET A 404 20.17 -13.13 14.98
CA MET A 404 21.51 -12.52 15.08
C MET A 404 22.27 -12.55 13.78
N SER A 405 22.00 -13.50 12.86
CA SER A 405 22.58 -13.52 11.52
C SER A 405 22.07 -12.35 10.66
N ILE A 406 20.80 -12.01 10.80
CA ILE A 406 20.20 -10.86 10.13
C ILE A 406 20.81 -9.57 10.69
N ILE A 407 20.89 -9.44 12.01
CA ILE A 407 21.46 -8.28 12.70
C ILE A 407 22.95 -8.09 12.30
N ALA A 408 23.74 -9.17 12.24
CA ALA A 408 25.12 -9.12 11.79
C ALA A 408 25.27 -8.51 10.39
N SER A 409 24.37 -8.89 9.45
CA SER A 409 24.36 -8.30 8.11
C SER A 409 24.00 -6.80 8.11
N VAL A 410 23.12 -6.36 9.00
CA VAL A 410 22.80 -4.93 9.18
C VAL A 410 24.00 -4.16 9.75
N LEU A 411 24.72 -4.76 10.72
CA LEU A 411 25.87 -4.13 11.37
C LEU A 411 27.03 -3.86 10.41
N GLU A 412 27.16 -4.60 9.31
CA GLU A 412 28.15 -4.29 8.26
C GLU A 412 27.99 -2.85 7.73
N GLY A 413 26.77 -2.37 7.59
CA GLY A 413 26.47 -1.01 7.17
C GLY A 413 26.54 0.01 8.31
N VAL A 414 26.02 -0.34 9.49
CA VAL A 414 26.09 0.52 10.69
C VAL A 414 27.54 0.87 11.02
N ASN A 415 28.43 -0.11 11.00
CA ASN A 415 29.85 0.11 11.28
C ASN A 415 30.53 1.06 10.27
N LYS A 416 30.10 1.07 9.00
CA LYS A 416 30.59 2.02 7.99
C LYS A 416 30.19 3.46 8.31
N SER A 417 29.01 3.66 8.89
CA SER A 417 28.52 4.99 9.25
C SER A 417 29.24 5.61 10.45
N GLY A 418 29.82 4.79 11.32
CA GLY A 418 30.41 5.21 12.59
C GLY A 418 29.39 5.68 13.64
N CYS A 419 28.11 5.49 13.43
CA CYS A 419 27.06 5.89 14.37
C CYS A 419 27.14 5.06 15.66
N PRO A 420 27.09 5.69 16.85
CA PRO A 420 26.94 4.98 18.11
C PRO A 420 25.70 4.09 18.10
N HIS A 421 25.84 2.85 18.55
CA HIS A 421 24.73 1.90 18.52
C HIS A 421 24.76 0.88 19.63
N VAL A 422 23.63 0.23 19.85
CA VAL A 422 23.48 -0.95 20.68
C VAL A 422 22.71 -2.03 19.90
N VAL A 423 23.03 -3.28 20.20
CA VAL A 423 22.31 -4.44 19.65
C VAL A 423 21.49 -5.07 20.76
N ILE A 424 20.19 -5.16 20.54
CA ILE A 424 19.24 -5.83 21.46
C ILE A 424 18.32 -6.68 20.59
N GLU A 425 18.52 -8.00 20.62
CA GLU A 425 17.78 -8.92 19.75
C GLU A 425 16.26 -8.85 19.99
N ASP A 426 15.82 -8.92 21.24
CA ASP A 426 14.41 -8.82 21.60
C ASP A 426 13.88 -7.41 21.38
N ARG A 427 12.90 -7.27 20.48
CA ARG A 427 12.40 -5.96 20.06
C ARG A 427 11.64 -5.24 21.18
N ARG A 428 10.94 -5.94 22.07
CA ARG A 428 10.29 -5.31 23.24
C ARG A 428 11.35 -4.73 24.19
N ALA A 429 12.41 -5.48 24.47
CA ALA A 429 13.52 -4.99 25.27
C ALA A 429 14.24 -3.82 24.61
N ALA A 430 14.36 -3.82 23.28
CA ALA A 430 14.92 -2.72 22.51
C ALA A 430 14.07 -1.44 22.61
N ILE A 431 12.73 -1.55 22.54
CA ILE A 431 11.81 -0.42 22.76
C ILE A 431 11.94 0.09 24.20
N LYS A 432 11.98 -0.80 25.18
CA LYS A 432 12.18 -0.43 26.61
C LYS A 432 13.47 0.36 26.79
N TYR A 433 14.57 -0.13 26.22
CA TYR A 433 15.85 0.57 26.25
C TYR A 433 15.76 1.96 25.63
N ALA A 434 15.05 2.13 24.50
CA ALA A 434 14.87 3.41 23.86
C ALA A 434 14.16 4.42 24.77
N LEU A 435 13.06 3.98 25.42
CA LEU A 435 12.27 4.82 26.33
C LEU A 435 13.03 5.18 27.61
N GLU A 436 13.73 4.22 28.24
CA GLU A 436 14.53 4.44 29.47
C GLU A 436 15.73 5.38 29.24
N ASN A 437 16.25 5.48 28.02
CA ASN A 437 17.40 6.32 27.66
C ASN A 437 17.03 7.56 26.85
N ALA A 438 15.73 7.86 26.72
CA ALA A 438 15.24 9.05 26.06
C ALA A 438 15.71 10.32 26.79
N LYS A 439 16.10 11.34 26.04
CA LYS A 439 16.49 12.66 26.53
C LYS A 439 15.52 13.72 26.04
N GLU A 440 15.58 14.88 26.68
CA GLU A 440 14.79 16.05 26.29
C GLU A 440 14.94 16.32 24.79
N LYS A 441 13.81 16.51 24.10
CA LYS A 441 13.67 16.80 22.65
C LYS A 441 14.14 15.68 21.72
N ASP A 442 14.45 14.49 22.21
CA ASP A 442 14.74 13.34 21.35
C ASP A 442 13.53 12.99 20.46
N VAL A 443 13.85 12.52 19.27
CA VAL A 443 12.87 11.87 18.39
C VAL A 443 13.27 10.42 18.22
N ILE A 444 12.49 9.53 18.81
CA ILE A 444 12.67 8.07 18.71
C ILE A 444 11.84 7.57 17.52
N VAL A 445 12.48 6.93 16.56
CA VAL A 445 11.82 6.34 15.38
C VAL A 445 11.83 4.83 15.51
N LEU A 446 10.63 4.23 15.63
CA LEU A 446 10.43 2.79 15.57
C LEU A 446 10.13 2.43 14.11
N ALA A 447 11.12 1.92 13.37
CA ALA A 447 11.00 1.65 11.95
C ALA A 447 10.91 0.15 11.64
N GLY A 448 10.16 -0.17 10.58
CA GLY A 448 10.03 -1.50 10.01
C GLY A 448 8.64 -2.09 10.11
N LYS A 449 8.04 -2.13 11.31
CA LYS A 449 6.76 -2.81 11.55
C LYS A 449 5.53 -1.93 11.28
N GLY A 450 5.58 -0.67 11.64
CA GLY A 450 4.48 0.26 11.41
C GLY A 450 3.14 -0.25 11.97
N HIS A 451 2.21 -0.59 11.09
CA HIS A 451 0.87 -1.07 11.45
C HIS A 451 0.80 -2.59 11.74
N GLU A 452 1.91 -3.33 11.59
CA GLU A 452 1.92 -4.77 11.88
C GLU A 452 1.72 -5.03 13.37
N ASN A 453 0.74 -5.84 13.72
CA ASN A 453 0.44 -6.27 15.10
C ASN A 453 0.95 -7.68 15.41
N TYR A 454 1.94 -8.17 14.66
CA TYR A 454 2.54 -9.48 14.83
C TYR A 454 4.04 -9.48 14.59
N GLN A 455 4.71 -10.48 15.14
CA GLN A 455 6.07 -10.86 14.76
C GLN A 455 6.05 -12.29 14.21
N GLU A 456 6.73 -12.51 13.07
CA GLU A 456 6.78 -13.82 12.40
C GLU A 456 8.09 -14.52 12.73
N ILE A 457 8.01 -15.64 13.48
CA ILE A 457 9.16 -16.41 13.99
C ILE A 457 8.89 -17.89 13.76
N GLY A 458 9.81 -18.59 13.08
CA GLY A 458 9.74 -20.05 12.88
C GLY A 458 8.44 -20.50 12.20
N GLY A 459 7.99 -19.77 11.18
CA GLY A 459 6.76 -20.06 10.42
C GLY A 459 5.45 -19.74 11.14
N GLY A 460 5.50 -19.17 12.37
CA GLY A 460 4.32 -18.77 13.13
C GLY A 460 4.24 -17.26 13.38
N LYS A 461 3.02 -16.70 13.37
CA LYS A 461 2.78 -15.32 13.79
C LYS A 461 2.46 -15.28 15.28
N ARG A 462 3.14 -14.39 16.00
CA ARG A 462 2.88 -14.08 17.42
C ARG A 462 2.40 -12.64 17.51
N HIS A 463 1.45 -12.36 18.40
CA HIS A 463 0.99 -11.00 18.65
C HIS A 463 2.16 -10.11 19.09
N PHE A 464 2.31 -8.95 18.45
CA PHE A 464 3.35 -7.98 18.72
C PHE A 464 2.93 -6.62 18.12
N ASP A 465 2.27 -5.81 18.92
CA ASP A 465 1.85 -4.46 18.53
C ASP A 465 2.73 -3.42 19.23
N GLU A 466 3.47 -2.63 18.47
CA GLU A 466 4.39 -1.64 19.05
C GLU A 466 3.67 -0.50 19.77
N LYS A 467 2.42 -0.20 19.41
CA LYS A 467 1.62 0.82 20.11
C LYS A 467 1.24 0.35 21.50
N GLU A 468 0.75 -0.90 21.62
CA GLU A 468 0.44 -1.53 22.90
C GLU A 468 1.70 -1.63 23.77
N ILE A 469 2.81 -2.08 23.18
CA ILE A 469 4.09 -2.23 23.90
C ILE A 469 4.61 -0.90 24.43
N VAL A 470 4.56 0.17 23.62
CA VAL A 470 4.99 1.52 24.09
C VAL A 470 4.11 2.00 25.22
N ALA A 471 2.78 1.86 25.10
CA ALA A 471 1.84 2.26 26.16
C ALA A 471 2.09 1.50 27.45
N GLU A 472 2.22 0.16 27.40
CA GLU A 472 2.52 -0.69 28.57
C GLU A 472 3.85 -0.30 29.23
N LEU A 473 4.90 -0.05 28.42
CA LEU A 473 6.22 0.28 28.94
C LEU A 473 6.26 1.68 29.57
N LEU A 474 5.52 2.66 29.05
CA LEU A 474 5.38 3.98 29.68
C LEU A 474 4.69 3.86 31.05
N GLU A 475 3.59 3.09 31.13
CA GLU A 475 2.95 2.81 32.43
C GLU A 475 3.89 2.09 33.44
N GLU A 476 4.76 1.18 32.95
CA GLU A 476 5.76 0.53 33.83
C GLU A 476 6.82 1.52 34.34
N LEU A 477 7.20 2.51 33.51
CA LEU A 477 8.21 3.52 33.87
C LEU A 477 7.66 4.56 34.83
N ASP A 478 6.41 5.00 34.67
CA ASP A 478 5.75 5.97 35.56
C ASP A 478 5.50 5.41 36.97
N ARG A 479 5.46 4.08 37.15
CA ARG A 479 5.31 3.42 38.44
C ARG A 479 6.63 3.28 39.22
N ARG A 480 7.77 3.65 38.63
CA ARG A 480 9.10 3.57 39.27
C ARG A 480 9.53 4.92 39.86
#